data_d50c201298de42eebc7d342d297fa66c
#
_entry.id   d50c201298de42eebc7d342d297fa66c
#
_cell.length_a   1.000
_cell.length_b   1.000
_cell.length_c   1.000
_cell.angle_alpha   90.00
_cell.angle_beta   90.00
_cell.angle_gamma   90.00
#
_symmetry.space_group_name_H-M   'P 1'
#
loop_
_entity.id
_entity.type
_entity.pdbx_description
1 polymer ?
#
loop_
_entity_poly.entity_id
_entity_poly.type
_entity_poly.pdbx_seq_one_letter_code
_entity_poly.pdbx_strand_id
1 'polypeptide(L)'
;MFIFVAICISSTVAGRDLSRTTPHPSLSPLDVVKIIMNALQKNDEPSKNHGITVTFNFASPANKNVTGPIERFVNMVSGPVYGQMVDHLGAVYETIKIKGDSASIDVIIKVSSGRFVGFRFLLTKQRDNEVDGTWMTDSVVPIEVISS
;
A
#
# COMPACT_ATOMS: atom_id res chain seq x y z
N MET A 1 -27.82 21.81 45.99
CA MET A 1 -28.02 20.92 44.82
C MET A 1 -26.84 21.12 43.87
N PHE A 2 -25.91 20.16 43.88
CA PHE A 2 -24.73 20.25 42.99
C PHE A 2 -25.04 19.49 41.72
N ILE A 3 -25.01 20.17 40.56
CA ILE A 3 -25.16 19.55 39.26
C ILE A 3 -23.79 19.13 38.80
N PHE A 4 -23.53 17.82 38.80
CA PHE A 4 -22.34 17.24 38.17
C PHE A 4 -22.57 17.20 36.64
N VAL A 5 -21.94 18.12 35.92
CA VAL A 5 -21.86 18.01 34.46
C VAL A 5 -20.74 17.00 34.16
N ALA A 6 -21.13 15.79 33.79
CA ALA A 6 -20.20 14.81 33.27
C ALA A 6 -19.78 15.27 31.85
N ILE A 7 -18.58 15.82 31.74
CA ILE A 7 -17.97 16.07 30.43
C ILE A 7 -17.54 14.72 29.88
N CYS A 8 -18.35 14.14 29.01
CA CYS A 8 -17.92 13.02 28.16
C CYS A 8 -16.86 13.53 27.19
N ILE A 9 -15.59 13.33 27.53
CA ILE A 9 -14.51 13.51 26.57
C ILE A 9 -14.55 12.29 25.65
N SER A 10 -15.27 12.42 24.54
CA SER A 10 -15.18 11.43 23.46
C SER A 10 -13.80 11.56 22.86
N SER A 11 -12.87 10.70 23.27
CA SER A 11 -11.62 10.51 22.55
C SER A 11 -11.96 9.92 21.20
N THR A 12 -12.18 10.76 20.19
CA THR A 12 -12.17 10.32 18.81
C THR A 12 -10.77 9.87 18.49
N VAL A 13 -10.53 8.54 18.53
CA VAL A 13 -9.37 7.97 17.86
C VAL A 13 -9.57 8.28 16.39
N ALA A 14 -8.82 9.27 15.88
CA ALA A 14 -8.80 9.55 14.46
C ALA A 14 -8.36 8.28 13.75
N GLY A 15 -9.30 7.56 13.16
CA GLY A 15 -9.01 6.40 12.32
C GLY A 15 -8.07 6.83 11.20
N ARG A 16 -7.04 6.02 10.93
CA ARG A 16 -6.12 6.29 9.82
C ARG A 16 -6.92 6.30 8.53
N ASP A 17 -6.78 7.36 7.76
CA ASP A 17 -7.48 7.51 6.49
C ASP A 17 -6.77 6.67 5.41
N LEU A 18 -7.25 5.46 5.19
CA LEU A 18 -6.75 4.56 4.15
C LEU A 18 -7.34 4.87 2.76
N SER A 19 -8.15 5.92 2.62
CA SER A 19 -8.59 6.43 1.31
C SER A 19 -7.59 7.38 0.66
N ARG A 20 -6.49 7.70 1.34
CA ARG A 20 -5.43 8.55 0.80
C ARG A 20 -4.83 7.97 -0.47
N THR A 21 -4.55 8.85 -1.42
CA THR A 21 -3.93 8.49 -2.71
C THR A 21 -2.48 8.96 -2.81
N THR A 22 -1.97 9.64 -1.78
CA THR A 22 -0.61 10.19 -1.73
C THR A 22 0.04 9.93 -0.37
N PRO A 23 1.38 9.84 -0.31
CA PRO A 23 2.10 9.63 0.92
C PRO A 23 1.83 10.70 1.99
N HIS A 24 1.86 10.28 3.25
CA HIS A 24 1.73 11.17 4.40
C HIS A 24 2.54 10.61 5.58
N PRO A 25 3.19 11.45 6.39
CA PRO A 25 4.03 10.97 7.50
C PRO A 25 3.29 10.18 8.59
N SER A 26 1.95 10.33 8.68
CA SER A 26 1.13 9.57 9.64
C SER A 26 0.91 8.11 9.25
N LEU A 27 1.21 7.72 7.99
CA LEU A 27 0.99 6.37 7.51
C LEU A 27 2.15 5.45 7.91
N SER A 28 1.81 4.31 8.51
CA SER A 28 2.76 3.23 8.77
C SER A 28 3.08 2.47 7.46
N PRO A 29 4.13 1.64 7.42
CA PRO A 29 4.39 0.78 6.27
C PRO A 29 3.18 -0.09 5.89
N LEU A 30 2.51 -0.67 6.88
CA LEU A 30 1.33 -1.50 6.64
C LEU A 30 0.17 -0.67 6.08
N ASP A 31 -0.04 0.56 6.57
CA ASP A 31 -1.07 1.46 6.02
C ASP A 31 -0.82 1.71 4.53
N VAL A 32 0.43 1.99 4.15
CA VAL A 32 0.82 2.22 2.75
C VAL A 32 0.48 1.00 1.89
N VAL A 33 0.88 -0.20 2.31
CA VAL A 33 0.61 -1.42 1.55
C VAL A 33 -0.90 -1.68 1.45
N LYS A 34 -1.67 -1.46 2.52
CA LYS A 34 -3.13 -1.58 2.49
C LYS A 34 -3.79 -0.60 1.53
N ILE A 35 -3.33 0.65 1.51
CA ILE A 35 -3.83 1.66 0.57
C ILE A 35 -3.59 1.20 -0.87
N ILE A 36 -2.38 0.74 -1.17
CA ILE A 36 -2.01 0.22 -2.50
C ILE A 36 -2.90 -0.97 -2.87
N MET A 37 -3.01 -1.96 -2.00
CA MET A 37 -3.77 -3.17 -2.30
C MET A 37 -5.27 -2.89 -2.43
N ASN A 38 -5.83 -2.02 -1.61
CA ASN A 38 -7.24 -1.62 -1.72
C ASN A 38 -7.50 -0.88 -3.04
N ALA A 39 -6.58 -0.01 -3.46
CA ALA A 39 -6.69 0.70 -4.73
C ALA A 39 -6.58 -0.25 -5.94
N LEU A 40 -5.64 -1.20 -5.90
CA LEU A 40 -5.48 -2.20 -6.96
C LEU A 40 -6.65 -3.18 -7.03
N GLN A 41 -7.32 -3.48 -5.91
CA GLN A 41 -8.51 -4.33 -5.89
C GLN A 41 -9.66 -3.73 -6.71
N LYS A 42 -9.74 -2.41 -6.72
CA LYS A 42 -10.73 -1.64 -7.48
C LYS A 42 -10.01 -0.71 -8.46
N ASN A 43 -9.20 -1.31 -9.31
CA ASN A 43 -8.24 -0.57 -10.13
C ASN A 43 -8.88 0.55 -10.97
N ASP A 44 -10.05 0.32 -11.55
CA ASP A 44 -10.71 1.28 -12.45
C ASP A 44 -11.74 2.15 -11.75
N GLU A 45 -11.71 2.25 -10.43
CA GLU A 45 -12.59 3.12 -9.65
C GLU A 45 -11.78 4.21 -8.93
N PRO A 46 -12.16 5.49 -9.05
CA PRO A 46 -13.27 6.08 -9.82
C PRO A 46 -12.97 6.27 -11.31
N SER A 47 -11.78 5.96 -11.77
CA SER A 47 -11.35 6.10 -13.18
C SER A 47 -10.41 4.98 -13.58
N LYS A 48 -10.23 4.80 -14.90
CA LYS A 48 -9.36 3.76 -15.45
C LYS A 48 -7.94 3.87 -14.89
N ASN A 49 -7.40 2.74 -14.43
CA ASN A 49 -6.05 2.61 -13.85
C ASN A 49 -5.81 3.51 -12.63
N HIS A 50 -6.85 3.91 -11.92
CA HIS A 50 -6.71 4.68 -10.69
C HIS A 50 -5.87 3.95 -9.64
N GLY A 51 -6.09 2.64 -9.46
CA GLY A 51 -5.33 1.82 -8.52
C GLY A 51 -3.83 1.77 -8.85
N ILE A 52 -3.49 1.62 -10.13
CA ILE A 52 -2.09 1.67 -10.58
C ILE A 52 -1.49 3.06 -10.37
N THR A 53 -2.26 4.12 -10.60
CA THR A 53 -1.82 5.50 -10.34
C THR A 53 -1.54 5.73 -8.86
N VAL A 54 -2.40 5.25 -7.96
CA VAL A 54 -2.16 5.31 -6.51
C VAL A 54 -0.88 4.54 -6.16
N THR A 55 -0.70 3.35 -6.71
CA THR A 55 0.50 2.54 -6.50
C THR A 55 1.76 3.31 -6.91
N PHE A 56 1.74 3.98 -8.05
CA PHE A 56 2.85 4.82 -8.51
C PHE A 56 3.10 6.01 -7.59
N ASN A 57 2.05 6.65 -7.07
CA ASN A 57 2.20 7.75 -6.12
C ASN A 57 2.97 7.33 -4.87
N PHE A 58 2.82 6.08 -4.43
CA PHE A 58 3.52 5.53 -3.27
C PHE A 58 4.87 4.86 -3.61
N ALA A 59 5.26 4.83 -4.88
CA ALA A 59 6.61 4.42 -5.27
C ALA A 59 7.63 5.48 -4.85
N SER A 60 8.75 5.04 -4.24
CA SER A 60 9.81 5.97 -3.83
C SER A 60 10.40 6.72 -5.03
N PRO A 61 11.03 7.88 -4.81
CA PRO A 61 11.71 8.59 -5.90
C PRO A 61 12.69 7.71 -6.67
N ALA A 62 13.48 6.88 -5.97
CA ALA A 62 14.40 5.93 -6.61
C ALA A 62 13.66 4.89 -7.47
N ASN A 63 12.55 4.36 -6.97
CA ASN A 63 11.70 3.43 -7.73
C ASN A 63 11.11 4.11 -8.97
N LYS A 64 10.56 5.31 -8.84
CA LYS A 64 10.02 6.08 -9.98
C LYS A 64 11.05 6.36 -11.06
N ASN A 65 12.30 6.59 -10.69
CA ASN A 65 13.39 6.80 -11.66
C ASN A 65 13.63 5.56 -12.54
N VAL A 66 13.40 4.37 -12.01
CA VAL A 66 13.58 3.10 -12.72
C VAL A 66 12.32 2.68 -13.48
N THR A 67 11.14 2.88 -12.90
CA THR A 67 9.87 2.33 -13.40
C THR A 67 9.00 3.34 -14.12
N GLY A 68 9.24 4.64 -13.92
CA GLY A 68 8.51 5.71 -14.58
C GLY A 68 8.91 5.91 -16.04
N PRO A 69 8.19 6.76 -16.78
CA PRO A 69 7.01 7.52 -16.34
C PRO A 69 5.77 6.65 -16.11
N ILE A 70 4.67 7.26 -15.70
CA ILE A 70 3.45 6.55 -15.32
C ILE A 70 2.94 5.60 -16.41
N GLU A 71 3.03 5.96 -17.69
CA GLU A 71 2.59 5.11 -18.79
C GLU A 71 3.40 3.80 -18.85
N ARG A 72 4.71 3.89 -18.63
CA ARG A 72 5.57 2.72 -18.56
C ARG A 72 5.24 1.85 -17.33
N PHE A 73 4.98 2.50 -16.20
CA PHE A 73 4.58 1.83 -14.96
C PHE A 73 3.26 1.08 -15.14
N VAL A 74 2.26 1.70 -15.79
CA VAL A 74 0.98 1.05 -16.13
C VAL A 74 1.21 -0.20 -16.96
N ASN A 75 2.04 -0.13 -18.00
CA ASN A 75 2.36 -1.29 -18.85
C ASN A 75 3.04 -2.42 -18.06
N MET A 76 3.97 -2.06 -17.17
CA MET A 76 4.66 -3.03 -16.32
C MET A 76 3.70 -3.72 -15.34
N VAL A 77 2.87 -2.97 -14.64
CA VAL A 77 1.92 -3.51 -13.66
C VAL A 77 0.81 -4.30 -14.35
N SER A 78 0.45 -3.96 -15.56
CA SER A 78 -0.55 -4.70 -16.35
C SER A 78 -0.02 -6.02 -16.92
N GLY A 79 1.27 -6.30 -16.75
CA GLY A 79 1.90 -7.53 -17.24
C GLY A 79 1.49 -8.78 -16.45
N PRO A 80 1.96 -9.98 -16.88
CA PRO A 80 1.45 -11.26 -16.35
C PRO A 80 1.83 -11.52 -14.89
N VAL A 81 2.89 -10.92 -14.36
CA VAL A 81 3.31 -11.08 -12.97
C VAL A 81 2.55 -10.13 -12.06
N TYR A 82 2.73 -8.83 -12.24
CA TYR A 82 2.15 -7.80 -11.36
C TYR A 82 0.66 -7.57 -11.63
N GLY A 83 0.18 -7.88 -12.82
CA GLY A 83 -1.24 -7.79 -13.16
C GLY A 83 -2.13 -8.69 -12.30
N GLN A 84 -1.57 -9.70 -11.66
CA GLN A 84 -2.29 -10.54 -10.69
C GLN A 84 -2.78 -9.76 -9.47
N MET A 85 -2.15 -8.64 -9.13
CA MET A 85 -2.61 -7.77 -8.05
C MET A 85 -3.82 -6.92 -8.46
N VAL A 86 -3.96 -6.64 -9.75
CA VAL A 86 -5.09 -5.86 -10.28
C VAL A 86 -6.38 -6.67 -10.18
N ASP A 87 -7.41 -6.05 -9.61
CA ASP A 87 -8.73 -6.66 -9.43
C ASP A 87 -8.71 -7.99 -8.64
N HIS A 88 -7.76 -8.15 -7.73
CA HIS A 88 -7.71 -9.32 -6.84
C HIS A 88 -8.94 -9.41 -5.95
N LEU A 89 -9.25 -10.61 -5.45
CA LEU A 89 -10.45 -10.87 -4.66
C LEU A 89 -10.29 -10.58 -3.16
N GLY A 90 -9.07 -10.56 -2.67
CA GLY A 90 -8.77 -10.29 -1.27
C GLY A 90 -7.28 -10.38 -1.01
N ALA A 91 -6.85 -9.80 0.10
CA ALA A 91 -5.45 -9.76 0.52
C ALA A 91 -5.31 -10.06 2.01
N VAL A 92 -4.29 -10.83 2.36
CA VAL A 92 -3.86 -11.07 3.74
C VAL A 92 -2.43 -10.60 3.87
N TYR A 93 -2.15 -9.88 4.95
CA TYR A 93 -0.85 -9.28 5.22
C TYR A 93 -0.12 -10.10 6.26
N GLU A 94 1.06 -10.60 5.91
CA GLU A 94 1.85 -11.50 6.75
C GLU A 94 3.29 -10.99 6.88
N THR A 95 4.01 -11.54 7.86
CA THR A 95 5.45 -11.31 8.04
C THR A 95 5.85 -9.84 7.92
N ILE A 96 5.29 -9.00 8.80
CA ILE A 96 5.60 -7.58 8.85
C ILE A 96 6.89 -7.40 9.64
N LYS A 97 7.94 -6.91 8.98
CA LYS A 97 9.24 -6.62 9.59
C LYS A 97 9.57 -5.16 9.41
N ILE A 98 9.85 -4.45 10.50
CA ILE A 98 10.26 -3.05 10.49
C ILE A 98 11.58 -2.95 11.25
N LYS A 99 12.61 -2.41 10.60
CA LYS A 99 13.91 -2.17 11.21
C LYS A 99 14.40 -0.77 10.82
N GLY A 100 14.37 0.17 11.79
CA GLY A 100 14.72 1.56 11.51
C GLY A 100 13.82 2.16 10.43
N ASP A 101 14.43 2.65 9.37
CA ASP A 101 13.75 3.25 8.22
C ASP A 101 13.45 2.27 7.09
N SER A 102 13.56 0.96 7.34
CA SER A 102 13.28 -0.09 6.37
C SER A 102 12.14 -0.99 6.83
N ALA A 103 11.30 -1.41 5.92
CA ALA A 103 10.20 -2.33 6.20
C ALA A 103 10.03 -3.35 5.07
N SER A 104 9.57 -4.54 5.45
CA SER A 104 9.21 -5.62 4.53
C SER A 104 7.85 -6.18 4.94
N ILE A 105 6.94 -6.30 4.00
CA ILE A 105 5.58 -6.79 4.23
C ILE A 105 5.23 -7.80 3.14
N ASP A 106 4.88 -9.01 3.55
CA ASP A 106 4.40 -10.04 2.65
C ASP A 106 2.88 -9.95 2.54
N VAL A 107 2.39 -9.98 1.32
CA VAL A 107 0.97 -9.95 1.00
C VAL A 107 0.62 -11.21 0.22
N ILE A 108 -0.36 -11.94 0.70
CA ILE A 108 -0.93 -13.09 0.00
C ILE A 108 -2.28 -12.66 -0.56
N ILE A 109 -2.45 -12.75 -1.86
CA ILE A 109 -3.69 -12.36 -2.54
C ILE A 109 -4.37 -13.58 -3.14
N LYS A 110 -5.69 -13.52 -3.19
CA LYS A 110 -6.53 -14.45 -3.96
C LYS A 110 -6.82 -13.79 -5.29
N VAL A 111 -6.40 -14.42 -6.38
CA VAL A 111 -6.66 -13.94 -7.73
C VAL A 111 -7.99 -14.49 -8.26
N SER A 112 -8.47 -13.92 -9.37
CA SER A 112 -9.80 -14.25 -9.94
C SER A 112 -10.01 -15.74 -10.26
N SER A 113 -8.93 -16.47 -10.55
CA SER A 113 -8.97 -17.93 -10.75
C SER A 113 -9.14 -18.75 -9.47
N GLY A 114 -9.12 -18.10 -8.29
CA GLY A 114 -9.15 -18.75 -6.98
C GLY A 114 -7.79 -19.17 -6.44
N ARG A 115 -6.71 -19.01 -7.22
CA ARG A 115 -5.33 -19.28 -6.75
C ARG A 115 -4.87 -18.22 -5.76
N PHE A 116 -3.91 -18.59 -4.92
CA PHE A 116 -3.20 -17.68 -4.04
C PHE A 116 -1.81 -17.40 -4.59
N VAL A 117 -1.44 -16.13 -4.62
CA VAL A 117 -0.10 -15.67 -5.02
C VAL A 117 0.44 -14.70 -3.98
N GLY A 118 1.76 -14.66 -3.82
CA GLY A 118 2.41 -13.82 -2.82
C GLY A 118 3.29 -12.76 -3.43
N PHE A 119 3.35 -11.61 -2.77
CA PHE A 119 4.24 -10.50 -3.09
C PHE A 119 4.85 -9.93 -1.83
N ARG A 120 6.12 -9.56 -1.92
CA ARG A 120 6.84 -8.86 -0.85
C ARG A 120 7.04 -7.41 -1.24
N PHE A 121 6.52 -6.53 -0.41
CA PHE A 121 6.74 -5.09 -0.50
C PHE A 121 7.95 -4.71 0.33
N LEU A 122 8.89 -4.03 -0.28
CA LEU A 122 10.06 -3.45 0.39
C LEU A 122 9.88 -1.94 0.41
N LEU A 123 9.87 -1.35 1.61
CA LEU A 123 9.61 0.06 1.81
C LEU A 123 10.75 0.69 2.59
N THR A 124 10.97 1.99 2.34
CA THR A 124 11.84 2.82 3.18
C THR A 124 11.13 4.11 3.56
N LYS A 125 11.49 4.60 4.74
CA LYS A 125 11.08 5.93 5.18
C LYS A 125 11.98 6.95 4.53
N GLN A 126 11.38 7.85 3.78
CA GLN A 126 12.13 8.86 3.01
C GLN A 126 12.78 9.88 3.93
N ARG A 127 14.00 10.31 3.58
CA ARG A 127 14.79 11.32 4.30
C ARG A 127 15.35 12.32 3.32
N ASP A 128 15.39 13.59 3.75
CA ASP A 128 16.09 14.69 3.07
C ASP A 128 15.59 14.95 1.64
N ASN A 129 14.30 14.73 1.37
CA ASN A 129 13.65 15.04 0.10
C ASN A 129 12.23 15.61 0.31
N GLU A 130 11.51 15.88 -0.79
CA GLU A 130 10.17 16.49 -0.74
C GLU A 130 9.12 15.62 -0.03
N VAL A 131 9.35 14.30 0.06
CA VAL A 131 8.47 13.33 0.74
C VAL A 131 9.08 12.85 2.05
N ASP A 132 9.90 13.68 2.70
CA ASP A 132 10.58 13.37 3.96
C ASP A 132 9.60 12.87 5.02
N GLY A 133 10.02 11.83 5.75
CA GLY A 133 9.23 11.22 6.82
C GLY A 133 8.11 10.29 6.34
N THR A 134 7.96 10.06 5.04
CA THR A 134 6.92 9.15 4.50
C THR A 134 7.49 7.79 4.15
N TRP A 135 6.69 6.75 4.41
CA TRP A 135 6.99 5.40 3.94
C TRP A 135 6.57 5.26 2.48
N MET A 136 7.50 4.80 1.65
CA MET A 136 7.27 4.60 0.23
C MET A 136 7.86 3.27 -0.24
N THR A 137 7.32 2.73 -1.32
CA THR A 137 7.71 1.43 -1.86
C THR A 137 8.94 1.56 -2.75
N ASP A 138 10.00 0.83 -2.40
CA ASP A 138 11.21 0.73 -3.22
C ASP A 138 11.09 -0.36 -4.28
N SER A 139 10.49 -1.50 -3.92
CA SER A 139 10.28 -2.62 -4.83
C SER A 139 9.17 -3.53 -4.34
N VAL A 140 8.60 -4.27 -5.28
CA VAL A 140 7.65 -5.36 -5.02
C VAL A 140 8.16 -6.58 -5.77
N VAL A 141 8.35 -7.69 -5.06
CA VAL A 141 8.87 -8.92 -5.65
C VAL A 141 7.91 -10.08 -5.42
N PRO A 142 7.70 -10.95 -6.41
CA PRO A 142 6.93 -12.18 -6.20
C PRO A 142 7.61 -13.08 -5.16
N ILE A 143 6.80 -13.73 -4.34
CA ILE A 143 7.27 -14.77 -3.40
C ILE A 143 6.42 -16.02 -3.55
N GLU A 144 6.99 -17.16 -3.19
CA GLU A 144 6.25 -18.42 -3.18
C GLU A 144 5.28 -18.44 -2.00
N VAL A 145 4.05 -18.92 -2.26
CA VAL A 145 3.07 -19.23 -1.22
C VAL A 145 3.20 -20.71 -0.91
N ILE A 146 3.63 -21.02 0.34
CA ILE A 146 3.71 -22.39 0.80
C ILE A 146 2.31 -22.79 1.25
N SER A 147 1.64 -23.65 0.47
CA SER A 147 0.42 -24.31 0.90
C SER A 147 0.80 -25.52 1.76
N SER A 148 0.41 -25.49 3.00
CA SER A 148 0.50 -26.68 3.87
C SER A 148 -0.63 -27.65 3.58
#